data_b94fc8de208338773a50651b80ec2b09
#
_entry.id   b94fc8de208338773a50651b80ec2b09
#
_cell.length_a   1.000
_cell.length_b   1.000
_cell.length_c   1.000
_cell.angle_alpha   90.00
_cell.angle_beta   90.00
_cell.angle_gamma   90.00
#
_symmetry.space_group_name_H-M   'P 1'
#
loop_
_entity.id
_entity.type
_entity.pdbx_description
1 polymer ?
#
loop_
_entity_poly.entity_id
_entity_poly.type
_entity_poly.pdbx_seq_one_letter_code
_entity_poly.pdbx_strand_id
1 'polypeptide(L)'
;LRIIRDAAAGRDGELTLLGAQQHQQIAARMMKNFPEIFAGKTHIDAKSTTIIRCILSMENALQQLVRRNPQLVISHDASNHDMYYMNHDDTTLFKKRFTVAAKQAYLNFKKQHEQPARVMNELFNDTQYWKNHVDTLALYETLFRQAGNLQSTELRHTMSLYDLFTDDELYNLWQVQNAYWYIAYGPSPLNGGHQPSSQRFLLRKIIAEADSCIRFQHPGATLRYGHDTMVMPLSCLMNLDNLG
;
A
#
# COMPACT_ATOMS: atom_id res chain seq x y z
N LEU A 1 8.00 13.59 -17.97
CA LEU A 1 8.71 12.46 -17.34
C LEU A 1 10.07 12.87 -16.75
N ARG A 2 10.87 13.73 -17.41
CA ARG A 2 12.18 14.21 -16.86
C ARG A 2 11.98 14.89 -15.51
N ILE A 3 11.02 15.81 -15.40
CA ILE A 3 10.71 16.53 -14.15
C ILE A 3 10.37 15.55 -13.01
N ILE A 4 9.60 14.50 -13.31
CA ILE A 4 9.25 13.46 -12.32
C ILE A 4 10.49 12.70 -11.86
N ARG A 5 11.35 12.27 -12.80
CA ARG A 5 12.60 11.58 -12.50
C ARG A 5 13.54 12.46 -11.66
N ASP A 6 13.69 13.73 -12.06
CA ASP A 6 14.59 14.65 -11.37
C ASP A 6 14.07 14.99 -9.95
N ALA A 7 12.74 15.08 -9.76
CA ALA A 7 12.12 15.23 -8.44
C ALA A 7 12.27 13.98 -7.55
N ALA A 8 12.29 12.78 -8.15
CA ALA A 8 12.54 11.54 -7.41
C ALA A 8 13.98 11.46 -6.87
N ALA A 9 14.95 12.13 -7.53
CA ALA A 9 16.35 12.26 -7.09
C ALA A 9 17.02 10.93 -6.69
N GLY A 10 16.65 9.82 -7.36
CA GLY A 10 17.16 8.49 -7.06
C GLY A 10 16.58 7.84 -5.79
N ARG A 11 15.52 8.41 -5.21
CA ARG A 11 14.86 7.92 -3.99
C ARG A 11 13.62 7.08 -4.29
N ASP A 12 13.70 6.27 -5.33
CA ASP A 12 12.58 5.42 -5.74
C ASP A 12 12.20 4.41 -4.66
N GLY A 13 10.90 4.35 -4.34
CA GLY A 13 10.36 3.46 -3.32
C GLY A 13 10.55 3.92 -1.88
N GLU A 14 11.09 5.13 -1.65
CA GLU A 14 11.15 5.75 -0.33
C GLU A 14 9.87 6.53 0.01
N LEU A 15 9.76 6.92 1.29
CA LEU A 15 8.66 7.75 1.76
C LEU A 15 8.85 9.21 1.28
N THR A 16 7.81 9.80 0.69
CA THR A 16 7.83 11.22 0.31
C THR A 16 7.67 12.13 1.53
N LEU A 17 8.01 13.42 1.38
CA LEU A 17 7.77 14.42 2.43
C LEU A 17 6.30 14.52 2.79
N LEU A 18 5.41 14.46 1.81
CA LEU A 18 3.97 14.41 2.06
C LEU A 18 3.59 13.16 2.85
N GLY A 19 4.13 11.99 2.51
CA GLY A 19 3.91 10.74 3.24
C GLY A 19 4.35 10.86 4.71
N ALA A 20 5.50 11.47 4.98
CA ALA A 20 5.96 11.74 6.33
C ALA A 20 4.96 12.63 7.12
N GLN A 21 4.48 13.71 6.51
CA GLN A 21 3.47 14.58 7.10
C GLN A 21 2.15 13.84 7.36
N GLN A 22 1.71 12.98 6.44
CA GLN A 22 0.51 12.17 6.61
C GLN A 22 0.62 11.22 7.80
N HIS A 23 1.76 10.55 8.01
CA HIS A 23 1.99 9.70 9.18
C HIS A 23 1.99 10.50 10.49
N GLN A 24 2.57 11.69 10.52
CA GLN A 24 2.48 12.60 11.67
C GLN A 24 1.01 13.00 11.96
N GLN A 25 0.24 13.30 10.93
CA GLN A 25 -1.18 13.65 11.07
C GLN A 25 -2.03 12.46 11.53
N ILE A 26 -1.74 11.24 11.06
CA ILE A 26 -2.40 10.01 11.53
C ILE A 26 -2.14 9.84 13.03
N ALA A 27 -0.88 9.92 13.47
CA ALA A 27 -0.52 9.84 14.87
C ALA A 27 -1.21 10.91 15.73
N ALA A 28 -1.28 12.15 15.24
CA ALA A 28 -2.00 13.22 15.93
C ALA A 28 -3.52 12.93 16.08
N ARG A 29 -4.16 12.35 15.05
CA ARG A 29 -5.56 11.93 15.12
C ARG A 29 -5.76 10.75 16.06
N MET A 30 -4.85 9.78 16.10
CA MET A 30 -4.90 8.68 17.07
C MET A 30 -4.89 9.21 18.50
N MET A 31 -3.96 10.11 18.86
CA MET A 31 -3.92 10.72 20.18
C MET A 31 -5.19 11.53 20.52
N LYS A 32 -5.79 12.18 19.52
CA LYS A 32 -7.05 12.91 19.72
C LYS A 32 -8.25 11.99 19.95
N ASN A 33 -8.29 10.87 19.24
CA ASN A 33 -9.43 9.96 19.28
C ASN A 33 -9.37 8.95 20.43
N PHE A 34 -8.15 8.67 20.94
CA PHE A 34 -7.88 7.70 22.02
C PHE A 34 -6.97 8.32 23.08
N PRO A 35 -7.38 9.47 23.70
CA PRO A 35 -6.49 10.20 24.59
C PRO A 35 -6.07 9.39 25.82
N GLU A 36 -6.91 8.48 26.29
CA GLU A 36 -6.63 7.59 27.43
C GLU A 36 -5.48 6.62 27.17
N ILE A 37 -5.28 6.20 25.92
CA ILE A 37 -4.21 5.28 25.53
C ILE A 37 -2.85 5.99 25.46
N PHE A 38 -2.86 7.27 25.14
CA PHE A 38 -1.64 8.06 24.94
C PHE A 38 -1.32 9.04 26.10
N ALA A 39 -1.96 8.84 27.26
CA ALA A 39 -1.75 9.70 28.42
C ALA A 39 -0.58 9.24 29.29
N GLY A 40 0.11 10.20 29.95
CA GLY A 40 1.14 9.91 30.94
C GLY A 40 2.31 9.07 30.40
N LYS A 41 2.78 8.13 31.21
CA LYS A 41 3.91 7.22 30.91
C LYS A 41 3.48 5.92 30.23
N THR A 42 2.49 5.98 29.36
CA THR A 42 2.01 4.80 28.66
C THR A 42 3.06 4.23 27.71
N HIS A 43 3.13 2.91 27.60
CA HIS A 43 4.06 2.19 26.75
C HIS A 43 3.51 2.04 25.34
N ILE A 44 4.32 2.39 24.34
CA ILE A 44 4.03 2.22 22.92
C ILE A 44 5.09 1.26 22.35
N ASP A 45 4.64 0.11 21.85
CA ASP A 45 5.47 -0.84 21.11
C ASP A 45 5.21 -0.69 19.61
N ALA A 46 6.19 -0.20 18.86
CA ALA A 46 6.08 0.02 17.42
C ALA A 46 7.04 -0.89 16.67
N LYS A 47 6.54 -1.55 15.63
CA LYS A 47 7.37 -2.40 14.76
C LYS A 47 7.09 -2.14 13.30
N SER A 48 8.13 -2.22 12.51
CA SER A 48 8.08 -2.03 11.06
C SER A 48 8.64 -3.25 10.33
N THR A 49 8.22 -3.46 9.09
CA THR A 49 9.00 -4.30 8.19
C THR A 49 10.38 -3.67 7.95
N THR A 50 11.34 -4.47 7.47
CA THR A 50 12.72 -4.01 7.23
C THR A 50 12.86 -3.10 5.99
N ILE A 51 11.75 -2.67 5.39
CA ILE A 51 11.74 -1.81 4.21
C ILE A 51 11.75 -0.34 4.64
N ILE A 52 12.67 0.44 4.07
CA ILE A 52 12.97 1.81 4.50
C ILE A 52 11.73 2.73 4.56
N ARG A 53 10.81 2.66 3.60
CA ARG A 53 9.58 3.49 3.64
C ARG A 53 8.67 3.16 4.82
N CYS A 54 8.64 1.89 5.25
CA CYS A 54 7.84 1.49 6.42
C CYS A 54 8.52 1.94 7.72
N ILE A 55 9.85 1.84 7.80
CA ILE A 55 10.64 2.37 8.92
C ILE A 55 10.42 3.87 9.06
N LEU A 56 10.55 4.62 7.96
CA LEU A 56 10.32 6.07 7.96
C LEU A 56 8.87 6.43 8.33
N SER A 57 7.88 5.62 7.93
CA SER A 57 6.49 5.81 8.32
C SER A 57 6.31 5.64 9.82
N MET A 58 6.91 4.60 10.41
CA MET A 58 6.94 4.38 11.85
C MET A 58 7.59 5.56 12.59
N GLU A 59 8.80 5.93 12.19
CA GLU A 59 9.56 7.00 12.86
C GLU A 59 8.83 8.35 12.82
N ASN A 60 8.23 8.72 11.69
CA ASN A 60 7.46 9.96 11.60
C ASN A 60 6.22 9.96 12.51
N ALA A 61 5.54 8.82 12.65
CA ALA A 61 4.44 8.69 13.59
C ALA A 61 4.93 8.79 15.04
N LEU A 62 5.99 8.09 15.41
CA LEU A 62 6.58 8.11 16.75
C LEU A 62 7.07 9.50 17.15
N GLN A 63 7.74 10.22 16.25
CA GLN A 63 8.15 11.61 16.49
C GLN A 63 6.96 12.48 16.86
N GLN A 64 5.82 12.33 16.18
CA GLN A 64 4.62 13.10 16.49
C GLN A 64 4.03 12.71 17.85
N LEU A 65 4.04 11.42 18.21
CA LEU A 65 3.57 10.96 19.52
C LEU A 65 4.43 11.57 20.64
N VAL A 66 5.75 11.45 20.54
CA VAL A 66 6.70 12.00 21.53
C VAL A 66 6.60 13.53 21.61
N ARG A 67 6.47 14.21 20.49
CA ARG A 67 6.29 15.66 20.45
C ARG A 67 5.06 16.11 21.23
N ARG A 68 3.99 15.34 21.19
CA ARG A 68 2.74 15.63 21.88
C ARG A 68 2.74 15.20 23.34
N ASN A 69 3.35 14.07 23.64
CA ASN A 69 3.54 13.56 25.01
C ASN A 69 4.93 13.01 25.21
N PRO A 70 5.87 13.82 25.72
CA PRO A 70 7.26 13.40 25.98
C PRO A 70 7.40 12.34 27.09
N GLN A 71 6.33 12.03 27.82
CA GLN A 71 6.34 11.02 28.88
C GLN A 71 6.13 9.59 28.37
N LEU A 72 5.70 9.42 27.11
CA LEU A 72 5.49 8.10 26.54
C LEU A 72 6.78 7.28 26.58
N VAL A 73 6.62 6.02 26.94
CA VAL A 73 7.71 5.04 26.93
C VAL A 73 7.62 4.28 25.60
N ILE A 74 8.57 4.54 24.70
CA ILE A 74 8.54 3.97 23.36
C ILE A 74 9.60 2.88 23.22
N SER A 75 9.19 1.69 22.78
CA SER A 75 10.06 0.69 22.18
C SER A 75 9.73 0.55 20.71
N HIS A 76 10.73 0.50 19.86
CA HIS A 76 10.55 0.35 18.43
C HIS A 76 11.63 -0.54 17.82
N ASP A 77 11.28 -1.26 16.78
CA ASP A 77 12.19 -2.17 16.07
C ASP A 77 11.78 -2.37 14.62
N ALA A 78 12.77 -2.69 13.79
CA ALA A 78 12.61 -3.11 12.41
C ALA A 78 13.60 -4.26 12.14
N SER A 79 13.21 -5.47 12.50
CA SER A 79 14.09 -6.63 12.53
C SER A 79 13.54 -7.78 11.70
N ASN A 80 14.44 -8.57 11.11
CA ASN A 80 14.09 -9.84 10.48
C ASN A 80 13.47 -10.85 11.49
N HIS A 81 13.74 -10.67 12.80
CA HIS A 81 13.12 -11.47 13.86
C HIS A 81 11.58 -11.41 13.82
N ASP A 82 11.01 -10.25 13.50
CA ASP A 82 9.56 -10.03 13.48
C ASP A 82 8.92 -10.41 12.13
N MET A 83 9.71 -10.72 11.09
CA MET A 83 9.18 -10.99 9.76
C MET A 83 8.38 -12.29 9.66
N TYR A 84 8.41 -13.16 10.65
CA TYR A 84 7.56 -14.36 10.66
C TYR A 84 6.06 -14.03 10.75
N TYR A 85 5.68 -12.90 11.37
CA TYR A 85 4.29 -12.43 11.45
C TYR A 85 4.07 -11.12 10.70
N MET A 86 5.12 -10.33 10.45
CA MET A 86 5.06 -9.11 9.62
C MET A 86 5.48 -9.37 8.17
N ASN A 87 5.29 -10.60 7.70
CA ASN A 87 5.66 -10.98 6.34
C ASN A 87 4.63 -10.45 5.33
N HIS A 88 5.09 -9.70 4.34
CA HIS A 88 4.26 -9.23 3.24
C HIS A 88 4.11 -10.28 2.11
N ASP A 89 4.89 -11.36 2.15
CA ASP A 89 4.86 -12.43 1.16
C ASP A 89 4.86 -13.81 1.83
N ASP A 90 3.66 -14.42 1.92
CA ASP A 90 3.56 -15.85 2.22
C ASP A 90 3.98 -16.63 0.97
N THR A 91 5.16 -17.25 1.02
CA THR A 91 5.77 -17.94 -0.14
C THR A 91 4.91 -19.07 -0.70
N THR A 92 4.07 -19.69 0.13
CA THR A 92 3.15 -20.76 -0.29
C THR A 92 1.96 -20.18 -1.04
N LEU A 93 1.33 -19.14 -0.49
CA LEU A 93 0.17 -18.50 -1.10
C LEU A 93 0.57 -17.61 -2.27
N PHE A 94 1.75 -17.01 -2.26
CA PHE A 94 2.28 -16.24 -3.38
C PHE A 94 2.25 -17.03 -4.69
N LYS A 95 2.71 -18.28 -4.67
CA LYS A 95 2.71 -19.16 -5.84
C LYS A 95 1.31 -19.53 -6.34
N LYS A 96 0.29 -19.38 -5.48
CA LYS A 96 -1.12 -19.68 -5.78
C LYS A 96 -1.94 -18.47 -6.21
N ARG A 97 -1.38 -17.26 -6.19
CA ARG A 97 -2.10 -16.02 -6.54
C ARG A 97 -2.73 -16.09 -7.94
N PHE A 98 -1.94 -16.47 -8.91
CA PHE A 98 -2.36 -16.59 -10.29
C PHE A 98 -2.29 -18.05 -10.75
N THR A 99 -3.36 -18.79 -10.53
CA THR A 99 -3.59 -20.08 -11.21
C THR A 99 -3.68 -19.84 -12.71
N VAL A 100 -3.56 -20.89 -13.52
CA VAL A 100 -3.71 -20.78 -14.99
C VAL A 100 -5.04 -20.12 -15.34
N ALA A 101 -6.13 -20.55 -14.70
CA ALA A 101 -7.46 -19.96 -14.92
C ALA A 101 -7.53 -18.47 -14.49
N ALA A 102 -7.02 -18.14 -13.32
CA ALA A 102 -7.00 -16.76 -12.83
C ALA A 102 -6.17 -15.84 -13.74
N LYS A 103 -5.01 -16.31 -14.20
CA LYS A 103 -4.17 -15.57 -15.14
C LYS A 103 -4.89 -15.34 -16.46
N GLN A 104 -5.54 -16.36 -17.01
CA GLN A 104 -6.28 -16.22 -18.27
C GLN A 104 -7.46 -15.27 -18.14
N ALA A 105 -8.24 -15.39 -17.06
CA ALA A 105 -9.35 -14.49 -16.77
C ALA A 105 -8.88 -13.03 -16.65
N TYR A 106 -7.79 -12.78 -15.92
CA TYR A 106 -7.20 -11.46 -15.78
C TYR A 106 -6.71 -10.89 -17.12
N LEU A 107 -6.02 -11.68 -17.93
CA LEU A 107 -5.54 -11.24 -19.25
C LEU A 107 -6.70 -10.92 -20.21
N ASN A 108 -7.76 -11.70 -20.17
CA ASN A 108 -8.96 -11.42 -20.96
C ASN A 108 -9.63 -10.11 -20.50
N PHE A 109 -9.73 -9.91 -19.19
CA PHE A 109 -10.27 -8.67 -18.62
C PHE A 109 -9.43 -7.45 -19.02
N LYS A 110 -8.10 -7.53 -18.90
CA LYS A 110 -7.16 -6.49 -19.39
C LYS A 110 -7.44 -6.14 -20.86
N LYS A 111 -7.48 -7.15 -21.72
CA LYS A 111 -7.67 -6.93 -23.15
C LYS A 111 -8.99 -6.20 -23.49
N GLN A 112 -10.02 -6.40 -22.66
CA GLN A 112 -11.31 -5.73 -22.84
C GLN A 112 -11.31 -4.27 -22.41
N HIS A 113 -10.49 -3.92 -21.39
CA HIS A 113 -10.50 -2.63 -20.73
C HIS A 113 -9.34 -1.70 -21.13
N GLU A 114 -8.23 -2.24 -21.59
CA GLU A 114 -7.06 -1.42 -21.97
C GLU A 114 -7.05 -1.17 -23.48
N GLN A 115 -7.17 0.10 -23.85
CA GLN A 115 -7.17 0.55 -25.24
C GLN A 115 -6.20 1.73 -25.42
N PRO A 116 -4.87 1.47 -25.52
CA PRO A 116 -3.84 2.49 -25.49
C PRO A 116 -3.77 3.37 -26.75
N ALA A 117 -4.45 3.02 -27.87
CA ALA A 117 -4.22 3.63 -29.16
C ALA A 117 -4.42 5.16 -29.18
N ARG A 118 -5.46 5.67 -28.48
CA ARG A 118 -5.70 7.11 -28.41
C ARG A 118 -4.53 7.84 -27.71
N VAL A 119 -4.11 7.36 -26.55
CA VAL A 119 -3.00 7.97 -25.80
C VAL A 119 -1.69 7.86 -26.59
N MET A 120 -1.46 6.76 -27.29
CA MET A 120 -0.28 6.64 -28.16
C MET A 120 -0.28 7.66 -29.30
N ASN A 121 -1.43 7.94 -29.92
CA ASN A 121 -1.56 8.96 -30.97
C ASN A 121 -1.38 10.39 -30.43
N GLU A 122 -1.71 10.65 -29.17
CA GLU A 122 -1.42 11.95 -28.52
C GLU A 122 0.08 12.13 -28.22
N LEU A 123 0.80 11.03 -27.94
CA LEU A 123 2.20 11.07 -27.56
C LEU A 123 3.17 11.01 -28.76
N PHE A 124 2.74 10.40 -29.85
CA PHE A 124 3.60 10.11 -31.00
C PHE A 124 2.94 10.59 -32.31
N ASN A 125 3.68 11.34 -33.09
CA ASN A 125 3.24 11.82 -34.42
C ASN A 125 3.24 10.71 -35.49
N ASP A 126 3.99 9.63 -35.26
CA ASP A 126 4.14 8.50 -36.18
C ASP A 126 3.51 7.23 -35.63
N THR A 127 2.36 6.87 -36.24
CA THR A 127 1.59 5.67 -35.88
C THR A 127 2.38 4.37 -36.16
N GLN A 128 3.17 4.34 -37.23
CA GLN A 128 3.95 3.13 -37.55
C GLN A 128 5.11 2.96 -36.59
N TYR A 129 5.71 4.07 -36.15
CA TYR A 129 6.78 4.04 -35.16
C TYR A 129 6.33 3.40 -33.86
N TRP A 130 5.24 3.91 -33.24
CA TRP A 130 4.82 3.36 -31.94
C TRP A 130 4.27 1.93 -32.04
N LYS A 131 3.61 1.56 -33.15
CA LYS A 131 3.16 0.18 -33.37
C LYS A 131 4.29 -0.84 -33.45
N ASN A 132 5.44 -0.42 -33.99
CA ASN A 132 6.56 -1.31 -34.24
C ASN A 132 7.63 -1.29 -33.13
N HIS A 133 7.72 -0.20 -32.36
CA HIS A 133 8.86 0.06 -31.46
C HIS A 133 8.47 0.31 -30.00
N VAL A 134 7.17 0.46 -29.68
CA VAL A 134 6.72 0.79 -28.33
C VAL A 134 5.86 -0.34 -27.76
N ASP A 135 6.20 -0.81 -26.57
CA ASP A 135 5.27 -1.61 -25.78
C ASP A 135 4.16 -0.70 -25.24
N THR A 136 3.09 -0.63 -26.03
CA THR A 136 2.01 0.33 -25.83
C THR A 136 1.23 0.09 -24.55
N LEU A 137 1.03 -1.17 -24.17
CA LEU A 137 0.33 -1.52 -22.92
C LEU A 137 1.19 -1.17 -21.72
N ALA A 138 2.48 -1.54 -21.73
CA ALA A 138 3.39 -1.21 -20.64
C ALA A 138 3.54 0.30 -20.45
N LEU A 139 3.62 1.08 -21.55
CA LEU A 139 3.67 2.54 -21.48
C LEU A 139 2.38 3.13 -20.92
N TYR A 140 1.21 2.66 -21.40
CA TYR A 140 -0.11 3.11 -20.98
C TYR A 140 -0.33 2.90 -19.47
N GLU A 141 -0.08 1.69 -18.98
CA GLU A 141 -0.15 1.37 -17.54
C GLU A 141 0.86 2.16 -16.70
N THR A 142 2.07 2.37 -17.24
CA THR A 142 3.10 3.14 -16.55
C THR A 142 2.69 4.61 -16.38
N LEU A 143 2.13 5.22 -17.43
CA LEU A 143 1.63 6.60 -17.36
C LEU A 143 0.49 6.74 -16.35
N PHE A 144 -0.43 5.78 -16.32
CA PHE A 144 -1.51 5.76 -15.31
C PHE A 144 -0.96 5.65 -13.88
N ARG A 145 -0.01 4.73 -13.63
CA ARG A 145 0.63 4.62 -12.32
C ARG A 145 1.40 5.88 -11.93
N GLN A 146 2.07 6.53 -12.88
CA GLN A 146 2.75 7.80 -12.62
C GLN A 146 1.76 8.93 -12.33
N ALA A 147 0.61 8.97 -13.00
CA ALA A 147 -0.46 9.92 -12.68
C ALA A 147 -0.93 9.78 -11.23
N GLY A 148 -1.16 8.55 -10.76
CA GLY A 148 -1.48 8.27 -9.36
C GLY A 148 -0.37 8.64 -8.39
N ASN A 149 0.88 8.31 -8.71
CA ASN A 149 2.04 8.60 -7.85
C ASN A 149 2.31 10.10 -7.68
N LEU A 150 2.02 10.93 -8.69
CA LEU A 150 2.18 12.38 -8.61
C LEU A 150 1.38 12.99 -7.45
N GLN A 151 0.22 12.42 -7.11
CA GLN A 151 -0.61 12.86 -5.99
C GLN A 151 0.11 12.75 -4.64
N SER A 152 1.11 11.90 -4.53
CA SER A 152 1.92 11.70 -3.33
C SER A 152 3.19 12.54 -3.28
N THR A 153 3.35 13.48 -4.21
CA THR A 153 4.53 14.37 -4.33
C THR A 153 4.13 15.84 -4.34
N GLU A 154 5.11 16.72 -4.17
CA GLU A 154 4.89 18.17 -4.30
C GLU A 154 4.54 18.60 -5.74
N LEU A 155 4.86 17.78 -6.74
CA LEU A 155 4.51 18.04 -8.15
C LEU A 155 2.99 18.06 -8.38
N ARG A 156 2.16 17.49 -7.49
CA ARG A 156 0.69 17.55 -7.57
C ARG A 156 0.12 18.96 -7.70
N HIS A 157 0.87 19.97 -7.24
CA HIS A 157 0.43 21.37 -7.31
C HIS A 157 0.73 22.05 -8.64
N THR A 158 1.60 21.46 -9.46
CA THR A 158 2.13 22.10 -10.67
C THR A 158 1.92 21.30 -11.93
N MET A 159 1.61 20.02 -11.82
CA MET A 159 1.37 19.16 -12.97
C MET A 159 0.40 18.02 -12.66
N SER A 160 -0.28 17.57 -13.70
CA SER A 160 -1.08 16.36 -13.75
C SER A 160 -0.65 15.49 -14.92
N LEU A 161 -0.85 14.19 -14.83
CA LEU A 161 -0.80 13.27 -15.96
C LEU A 161 -2.18 12.65 -16.24
N TYR A 162 -3.18 12.96 -15.41
CA TYR A 162 -4.54 12.51 -15.66
C TYR A 162 -5.13 13.12 -16.92
N ASP A 163 -4.67 14.28 -17.32
CA ASP A 163 -5.09 15.01 -18.55
C ASP A 163 -4.75 14.25 -19.85
N LEU A 164 -3.86 13.23 -19.75
CA LEU A 164 -3.56 12.34 -20.88
C LEU A 164 -4.68 11.33 -21.16
N PHE A 165 -5.63 11.16 -20.24
CA PHE A 165 -6.65 10.13 -20.27
C PHE A 165 -8.04 10.74 -20.29
N THR A 166 -9.00 10.03 -20.87
CA THR A 166 -10.42 10.28 -20.65
C THR A 166 -10.86 9.65 -19.32
N ASP A 167 -12.01 10.07 -18.78
CA ASP A 167 -12.59 9.49 -17.57
C ASP A 167 -12.86 7.98 -17.75
N ASP A 168 -13.32 7.55 -18.91
CA ASP A 168 -13.55 6.13 -19.22
C ASP A 168 -12.24 5.34 -19.22
N GLU A 169 -11.17 5.91 -19.78
CA GLU A 169 -9.83 5.27 -19.76
C GLU A 169 -9.28 5.15 -18.34
N LEU A 170 -9.42 6.19 -17.52
CA LEU A 170 -9.02 6.16 -16.11
C LEU A 170 -9.82 5.11 -15.34
N TYR A 171 -11.13 5.04 -15.54
CA TYR A 171 -11.98 4.04 -14.90
C TYR A 171 -11.61 2.63 -15.32
N ASN A 172 -11.39 2.40 -16.60
CA ASN A 172 -10.98 1.10 -17.13
C ASN A 172 -9.62 0.64 -16.58
N LEU A 173 -8.62 1.54 -16.56
CA LEU A 173 -7.31 1.24 -15.97
C LEU A 173 -7.40 0.96 -14.47
N TRP A 174 -8.24 1.73 -13.75
CA TRP A 174 -8.50 1.47 -12.34
C TRP A 174 -9.15 0.10 -12.13
N GLN A 175 -10.13 -0.29 -12.97
CA GLN A 175 -10.76 -1.62 -12.88
C GLN A 175 -9.75 -2.75 -13.08
N VAL A 176 -8.85 -2.61 -14.06
CA VAL A 176 -7.79 -3.59 -14.32
C VAL A 176 -6.85 -3.72 -13.10
N GLN A 177 -6.44 -2.59 -12.53
CA GLN A 177 -5.61 -2.60 -11.33
C GLN A 177 -6.35 -3.19 -10.13
N ASN A 178 -7.62 -2.84 -9.93
CA ASN A 178 -8.45 -3.40 -8.88
C ASN A 178 -8.65 -4.92 -9.02
N ALA A 179 -8.89 -5.41 -10.24
CA ALA A 179 -8.96 -6.85 -10.52
C ALA A 179 -7.66 -7.58 -10.16
N TYR A 180 -6.50 -6.97 -10.46
CA TYR A 180 -5.21 -7.53 -10.04
C TYR A 180 -5.12 -7.67 -8.52
N TRP A 181 -5.44 -6.60 -7.76
CA TRP A 181 -5.39 -6.60 -6.30
C TRP A 181 -6.38 -7.60 -5.70
N TYR A 182 -7.59 -7.69 -6.24
CA TYR A 182 -8.60 -8.65 -5.81
C TYR A 182 -8.13 -10.11 -6.00
N ILE A 183 -7.52 -10.42 -7.14
CA ILE A 183 -7.00 -11.76 -7.40
C ILE A 183 -5.76 -12.03 -6.53
N ALA A 184 -4.83 -11.09 -6.47
CA ALA A 184 -3.53 -11.31 -5.84
C ALA A 184 -3.57 -11.33 -4.31
N TYR A 185 -4.50 -10.59 -3.68
CA TYR A 185 -4.52 -10.35 -2.24
C TYR A 185 -5.90 -10.47 -1.60
N GLY A 186 -6.96 -10.44 -2.39
CA GLY A 186 -8.34 -10.54 -1.94
C GLY A 186 -8.89 -11.97 -1.96
N PRO A 187 -10.17 -12.13 -1.60
CA PRO A 187 -10.86 -13.43 -1.51
C PRO A 187 -11.37 -13.92 -2.89
N SER A 188 -10.59 -13.76 -3.95
CA SER A 188 -11.01 -14.12 -5.29
C SER A 188 -11.28 -15.63 -5.44
N PRO A 189 -12.44 -16.04 -5.95
CA PRO A 189 -12.74 -17.45 -6.19
C PRO A 189 -11.85 -18.06 -7.29
N LEU A 190 -11.25 -17.24 -8.16
CA LEU A 190 -10.38 -17.71 -9.25
C LEU A 190 -9.11 -18.41 -8.76
N ASN A 191 -8.70 -18.17 -7.52
CA ASN A 191 -7.56 -18.82 -6.89
C ASN A 191 -7.92 -19.52 -5.57
N GLY A 192 -9.21 -19.77 -5.37
CA GLY A 192 -9.74 -20.48 -4.20
C GLY A 192 -9.99 -19.61 -2.97
N GLY A 193 -9.89 -18.28 -3.07
CA GLY A 193 -10.20 -17.35 -1.98
C GLY A 193 -9.22 -17.35 -0.79
N HIS A 194 -8.04 -17.96 -0.95
CA HIS A 194 -7.13 -18.22 0.18
C HIS A 194 -6.16 -17.07 0.49
N GLN A 195 -6.06 -16.05 -0.37
CA GLN A 195 -5.03 -15.01 -0.25
C GLN A 195 -5.12 -14.20 1.06
N PRO A 196 -6.31 -13.88 1.60
CA PRO A 196 -6.42 -13.20 2.90
C PRO A 196 -5.71 -13.95 4.03
N SER A 197 -5.67 -15.29 3.98
CA SER A 197 -4.98 -16.12 4.97
C SER A 197 -3.46 -15.90 5.02
N SER A 198 -2.86 -15.16 4.07
CA SER A 198 -1.45 -14.76 4.13
C SER A 198 -1.14 -13.97 5.41
N GLN A 199 -2.11 -13.25 5.96
CA GLN A 199 -1.94 -12.44 7.17
C GLN A 199 -2.44 -13.13 8.47
N ARG A 200 -2.65 -14.44 8.46
CA ARG A 200 -3.08 -15.23 9.63
C ARG A 200 -2.12 -15.11 10.82
N PHE A 201 -0.82 -14.99 10.58
CA PHE A 201 0.17 -14.85 11.65
C PHE A 201 0.14 -13.45 12.28
N LEU A 202 -0.04 -12.41 11.47
CA LEU A 202 -0.22 -11.05 11.96
C LEU A 202 -1.51 -10.94 12.80
N LEU A 203 -2.62 -11.48 12.31
CA LEU A 203 -3.88 -11.48 13.05
C LEU A 203 -3.76 -12.23 14.39
N ARG A 204 -3.14 -13.42 14.41
CA ARG A 204 -2.87 -14.15 15.64
C ARG A 204 -2.03 -13.35 16.64
N LYS A 205 -1.03 -12.63 16.14
CA LYS A 205 -0.17 -11.78 16.98
C LYS A 205 -0.96 -10.62 17.57
N ILE A 206 -1.80 -9.95 16.78
CA ILE A 206 -2.69 -8.87 17.24
C ILE A 206 -3.63 -9.38 18.34
N ILE A 207 -4.27 -10.53 18.15
CA ILE A 207 -5.17 -11.13 19.14
C ILE A 207 -4.41 -11.47 20.42
N ALA A 208 -3.25 -12.12 20.34
CA ALA A 208 -2.47 -12.48 21.51
C ALA A 208 -1.97 -11.25 22.30
N GLU A 209 -1.63 -10.17 21.63
CA GLU A 209 -1.26 -8.90 22.26
C GLU A 209 -2.47 -8.25 22.95
N ALA A 210 -3.64 -8.24 22.29
CA ALA A 210 -4.88 -7.74 22.87
C ALA A 210 -5.28 -8.53 24.13
N ASP A 211 -5.24 -9.86 24.07
CA ASP A 211 -5.53 -10.73 25.22
C ASP A 211 -4.56 -10.46 26.38
N SER A 212 -3.28 -10.23 26.09
CA SER A 212 -2.28 -9.87 27.09
C SER A 212 -2.60 -8.53 27.76
N CYS A 213 -2.94 -7.51 26.96
CA CYS A 213 -3.32 -6.19 27.48
C CYS A 213 -4.55 -6.26 28.38
N ILE A 214 -5.58 -7.02 27.98
CA ILE A 214 -6.80 -7.21 28.77
C ILE A 214 -6.51 -7.96 30.07
N ARG A 215 -5.75 -9.07 29.97
CA ARG A 215 -5.44 -9.92 31.13
C ARG A 215 -4.62 -9.22 32.20
N PHE A 216 -3.64 -8.41 31.79
CA PHE A 216 -2.71 -7.74 32.70
C PHE A 216 -3.07 -6.28 32.96
N GLN A 217 -4.16 -5.79 32.36
CA GLN A 217 -4.68 -4.43 32.54
C GLN A 217 -3.62 -3.33 32.38
N HIS A 218 -2.69 -3.51 31.45
CA HIS A 218 -1.72 -2.47 31.16
C HIS A 218 -2.15 -1.66 29.91
N PRO A 219 -2.37 -0.37 30.06
CA PRO A 219 -2.66 0.50 28.92
C PRO A 219 -1.45 0.63 28.01
N GLY A 220 -1.69 0.80 26.73
CA GLY A 220 -0.64 1.00 25.75
C GLY A 220 -1.15 0.84 24.34
N ALA A 221 -0.22 0.98 23.38
CA ALA A 221 -0.52 0.70 21.99
C ALA A 221 0.57 -0.17 21.36
N THR A 222 0.15 -1.13 20.54
CA THR A 222 1.03 -1.86 19.66
C THR A 222 0.80 -1.39 18.24
N LEU A 223 1.81 -0.75 17.63
CA LEU A 223 1.73 -0.15 16.30
C LEU A 223 2.54 -0.99 15.32
N ARG A 224 1.95 -1.28 14.16
CA ARG A 224 2.58 -2.11 13.12
C ARG A 224 2.58 -1.38 11.79
N TYR A 225 3.77 -1.24 11.19
CA TYR A 225 3.99 -0.51 9.95
C TYR A 225 4.45 -1.48 8.88
N GLY A 226 3.62 -1.65 7.86
CA GLY A 226 3.85 -2.61 6.79
C GLY A 226 3.39 -2.07 5.44
N HIS A 227 2.90 -2.97 4.61
CA HIS A 227 2.57 -2.73 3.22
C HIS A 227 1.07 -2.85 2.98
N ASP A 228 0.58 -2.28 1.89
CA ASP A 228 -0.74 -2.52 1.31
C ASP A 228 -1.01 -4.01 1.11
N THR A 229 0.01 -4.76 0.66
CA THR A 229 -0.01 -6.23 0.52
C THR A 229 -0.21 -7.00 1.84
N MET A 230 -0.13 -6.32 2.98
CA MET A 230 -0.48 -6.86 4.30
C MET A 230 -1.83 -6.33 4.77
N VAL A 231 -2.07 -5.02 4.63
CA VAL A 231 -3.28 -4.37 5.15
C VAL A 231 -4.52 -4.85 4.42
N MET A 232 -4.47 -4.94 3.08
CA MET A 232 -5.61 -5.41 2.28
C MET A 232 -6.05 -6.84 2.64
N PRO A 233 -5.17 -7.86 2.60
CA PRO A 233 -5.58 -9.21 3.00
C PRO A 233 -5.94 -9.32 4.49
N LEU A 234 -5.35 -8.53 5.38
CA LEU A 234 -5.74 -8.50 6.79
C LEU A 234 -7.17 -7.96 6.96
N SER A 235 -7.52 -6.89 6.26
CA SER A 235 -8.88 -6.32 6.27
C SER A 235 -9.93 -7.33 5.77
N CYS A 236 -9.61 -8.07 4.70
CA CYS A 236 -10.44 -9.17 4.21
C CYS A 236 -10.55 -10.30 5.24
N LEU A 237 -9.43 -10.72 5.84
CA LEU A 237 -9.41 -11.81 6.83
C LEU A 237 -10.22 -11.47 8.08
N MET A 238 -10.27 -10.20 8.46
CA MET A 238 -11.08 -9.69 9.58
C MET A 238 -12.53 -9.35 9.17
N ASN A 239 -12.87 -9.49 7.91
CA ASN A 239 -14.16 -9.10 7.33
C ASN A 239 -14.58 -7.66 7.69
N LEU A 240 -13.61 -6.72 7.67
CA LEU A 240 -13.90 -5.32 7.94
C LEU A 240 -14.75 -4.76 6.80
N ASP A 241 -15.84 -4.07 7.15
CA ASP A 241 -16.79 -3.48 6.20
C ASP A 241 -17.32 -4.46 5.13
N ASN A 242 -17.41 -5.76 5.46
CA ASN A 242 -17.81 -6.85 4.57
C ASN A 242 -16.88 -7.03 3.35
N LEU A 243 -15.58 -6.82 3.55
CA LEU A 243 -14.55 -7.02 2.51
C LEU A 243 -14.00 -8.47 2.46
N GLY A 244 -14.48 -9.35 3.34
CA GLY A 244 -14.05 -10.75 3.42
C GLY A 244 -14.79 -11.69 2.51
#